data_7369b1cf90d2e94b3916f2ee5253be30
#
_entry.id   7369b1cf90d2e94b3916f2ee5253be30
#
_cell.length_a   1.000
_cell.length_b   1.000
_cell.length_c   1.000
_cell.angle_alpha   90.00
_cell.angle_beta   90.00
_cell.angle_gamma   90.00
#
_symmetry.space_group_name_H-M   'P 1'
#
loop_
_entity.id
_entity.type
_entity.pdbx_description
1 polymer ?
#
loop_
_entity_poly.entity_id
_entity_poly.type
_entity_poly.pdbx_seq_one_letter_code
_entity_poly.pdbx_strand_id
1 'polypeptide(L)'
;MSYGKKLTNAELIAFLNANRHGILAFAGRTPYALPMGYIYREKTLLLCLTDEGKKMERLKKNKTVCYTICKTRWETEGLKTPCTSAVIEGKLEAVKDKSVYGLGAKKFENMTLYKLAIAEMGARKCIRKPCELFANKSGATVKARGKKKG
;
A
#
# COMPACT_ATOMS: atom_id res chain seq x y z
N MET A 1 -0.66 14.36 20.24
CA MET A 1 -1.72 14.85 19.34
C MET A 1 -1.62 14.12 18.00
N SER A 2 -2.69 13.53 17.54
CA SER A 2 -2.71 12.81 16.26
C SER A 2 -2.81 13.79 15.09
N TYR A 3 -1.91 13.68 14.13
CA TYR A 3 -1.96 14.44 12.88
C TYR A 3 -2.90 13.80 11.85
N GLY A 4 -3.38 12.61 12.13
CA GLY A 4 -4.16 11.84 11.19
C GLY A 4 -5.62 11.71 11.60
N LYS A 5 -6.50 11.89 10.63
CA LYS A 5 -7.93 11.61 10.76
C LYS A 5 -8.24 10.26 10.12
N LYS A 6 -9.02 9.44 10.80
CA LYS A 6 -9.47 8.14 10.27
C LYS A 6 -10.29 8.33 9.01
N LEU A 7 -10.05 7.50 8.00
CA LEU A 7 -10.85 7.49 6.78
C LEU A 7 -12.25 6.91 7.04
N THR A 8 -13.25 7.48 6.38
CA THR A 8 -14.55 6.84 6.28
C THR A 8 -14.46 5.61 5.37
N ASN A 9 -15.45 4.72 5.40
CA ASN A 9 -15.48 3.56 4.50
C ASN A 9 -15.44 3.97 3.03
N ALA A 10 -16.18 5.01 2.66
CA ALA A 10 -16.19 5.51 1.28
C ALA A 10 -14.82 6.05 0.87
N GLU A 11 -14.15 6.80 1.73
CA GLU A 11 -12.79 7.31 1.50
C GLU A 11 -11.78 6.17 1.37
N LEU A 12 -11.90 5.14 2.20
CA LEU A 12 -11.03 3.97 2.16
C LEU A 12 -11.16 3.21 0.84
N ILE A 13 -12.39 2.93 0.41
CA ILE A 13 -12.66 2.24 -0.86
C ILE A 13 -12.09 3.05 -2.03
N ALA A 14 -12.34 4.37 -2.03
CA ALA A 14 -11.78 5.26 -3.04
C ALA A 14 -10.24 5.23 -3.05
N PHE A 15 -9.62 5.22 -1.89
CA PHE A 15 -8.17 5.16 -1.74
C PHE A 15 -7.59 3.85 -2.27
N LEU A 16 -8.22 2.73 -1.94
CA LEU A 16 -7.78 1.41 -2.43
C LEU A 16 -7.91 1.28 -3.94
N ASN A 17 -8.96 1.85 -4.52
CA ASN A 17 -9.16 1.85 -5.97
C ASN A 17 -8.23 2.82 -6.72
N ALA A 18 -7.83 3.91 -6.08
CA ALA A 18 -6.98 4.93 -6.69
C ALA A 18 -5.49 4.58 -6.71
N ASN A 19 -5.07 3.61 -5.91
CA ASN A 19 -3.68 3.21 -5.80
C ASN A 19 -3.48 1.78 -6.32
N ARG A 20 -2.22 1.41 -6.59
CA ARG A 20 -1.91 0.11 -7.20
C ARG A 20 -0.73 -0.61 -6.57
N HIS A 21 0.00 0.03 -5.66
CA HIS A 21 1.18 -0.59 -5.05
C HIS A 21 1.40 -0.07 -3.64
N GLY A 22 2.14 -0.85 -2.90
CA GLY A 22 2.51 -0.56 -1.53
C GLY A 22 3.73 -1.36 -1.13
N ILE A 23 3.93 -1.52 0.16
CA ILE A 23 5.04 -2.28 0.73
C ILE A 23 4.47 -3.47 1.49
N LEU A 24 4.95 -4.66 1.14
CA LEU A 24 4.60 -5.91 1.84
C LEU A 24 5.73 -6.28 2.79
N ALA A 25 5.42 -6.34 4.07
CA ALA A 25 6.33 -6.74 5.12
C ALA A 25 5.99 -8.14 5.63
N PHE A 26 7.00 -8.97 5.76
CA PHE A 26 6.88 -10.37 6.19
C PHE A 26 7.31 -10.54 7.64
N ALA A 27 6.61 -11.42 8.35
CA ALA A 27 7.02 -11.81 9.69
C ALA A 27 8.30 -12.64 9.65
N GLY A 28 9.14 -12.53 10.67
CA GLY A 28 10.38 -13.28 10.79
C GLY A 28 11.32 -12.67 11.80
N ARG A 29 12.44 -13.36 12.07
CA ARG A 29 13.44 -12.92 13.04
C ARG A 29 14.11 -11.62 12.62
N THR A 30 14.33 -11.45 11.32
CA THR A 30 14.87 -10.22 10.75
C THR A 30 13.79 -9.55 9.91
N PRO A 31 13.70 -8.22 9.97
CA PRO A 31 12.72 -7.51 9.14
C PRO A 31 12.97 -7.75 7.65
N TYR A 32 11.89 -7.94 6.92
CA TYR A 32 11.94 -8.06 5.47
C TYR A 32 10.69 -7.43 4.86
N ALA A 33 10.90 -6.49 3.96
CA ALA A 33 9.82 -5.81 3.27
C ALA A 33 10.23 -5.47 1.85
N LEU A 34 9.29 -5.47 0.92
CA LEU A 34 9.54 -5.11 -0.46
C LEU A 34 8.34 -4.41 -1.09
N PRO A 35 8.57 -3.54 -2.09
CA PRO A 35 7.50 -2.96 -2.87
C PRO A 35 6.77 -4.04 -3.66
N MET A 36 5.44 -3.92 -3.72
CA MET A 36 4.62 -4.87 -4.45
C MET A 36 3.31 -4.25 -4.88
N GLY A 37 2.91 -4.51 -6.11
CA GLY A 37 1.60 -4.11 -6.60
C GLY A 37 0.47 -4.94 -5.99
N TYR A 38 -0.72 -4.38 -5.98
CA TYR A 38 -1.92 -5.09 -5.55
C TYR A 38 -3.06 -4.88 -6.55
N ILE A 39 -4.02 -5.78 -6.47
CA ILE A 39 -5.29 -5.66 -7.19
C ILE A 39 -6.38 -5.61 -6.14
N TYR A 40 -7.28 -4.63 -6.23
CA TYR A 40 -8.44 -4.54 -5.36
C TYR A 40 -9.69 -4.89 -6.15
N ARG A 41 -10.27 -6.03 -5.85
CA ARG A 41 -11.50 -6.51 -6.50
C ARG A 41 -12.36 -7.28 -5.51
N GLU A 42 -13.67 -7.19 -5.67
CA GLU A 42 -14.63 -7.88 -4.82
C GLU A 42 -14.33 -7.66 -3.33
N LYS A 43 -14.02 -6.42 -2.97
CA LYS A 43 -13.67 -6.00 -1.59
C LYS A 43 -12.45 -6.75 -1.03
N THR A 44 -11.60 -7.28 -1.90
CA THR A 44 -10.44 -8.09 -1.52
C THR A 44 -9.15 -7.51 -2.09
N LEU A 45 -8.11 -7.47 -1.27
CA LEU A 45 -6.76 -7.16 -1.71
C LEU A 45 -6.07 -8.43 -2.17
N LEU A 46 -5.61 -8.40 -3.41
CA LEU A 46 -4.94 -9.53 -4.05
C LEU A 46 -3.50 -9.14 -4.35
N LEU A 47 -2.59 -10.04 -4.03
CA LEU A 47 -1.16 -9.88 -4.26
C LEU A 47 -0.66 -11.06 -5.08
N CYS A 48 0.11 -10.77 -6.12
CA CYS A 48 0.66 -11.80 -6.99
C CYS A 48 2.17 -11.93 -6.74
N LEU A 49 2.61 -13.09 -6.25
CA LEU A 49 3.99 -13.33 -5.89
C LEU A 49 4.59 -14.40 -6.80
N THR A 50 5.84 -14.19 -7.23
CA THR A 50 6.59 -15.25 -7.90
C THR A 50 6.86 -16.39 -6.91
N ASP A 51 6.85 -17.63 -7.42
CA ASP A 51 6.92 -18.84 -6.59
C ASP A 51 8.32 -19.16 -6.06
N GLU A 52 9.22 -18.20 -6.04
CA GLU A 52 10.61 -18.39 -5.62
C GLU A 52 11.14 -17.19 -4.84
N GLY A 53 12.30 -17.38 -4.22
CA GLY A 53 13.04 -16.33 -3.54
C GLY A 53 12.73 -16.22 -2.06
N LYS A 54 13.33 -15.20 -1.45
CA LYS A 54 13.28 -14.97 -0.01
C LYS A 54 11.87 -14.76 0.54
N LYS A 55 11.00 -14.10 -0.25
CA LYS A 55 9.60 -13.91 0.15
C LYS A 55 8.85 -15.22 0.34
N MET A 56 9.11 -16.22 -0.53
CA MET A 56 8.48 -17.52 -0.41
C MET A 56 9.00 -18.33 0.78
N GLU A 57 10.27 -18.20 1.08
CA GLU A 57 10.85 -18.79 2.29
C GLU A 57 10.18 -18.26 3.55
N ARG A 58 9.93 -16.95 3.58
CA ARG A 58 9.23 -16.29 4.68
C ARG A 58 7.79 -16.79 4.82
N LEU A 59 7.05 -16.84 3.72
CA LEU A 59 5.66 -17.30 3.71
C LEU A 59 5.49 -18.75 4.14
N LYS A 60 6.42 -19.62 3.76
CA LYS A 60 6.39 -21.03 4.20
C LYS A 60 6.48 -21.16 5.71
N LYS A 61 7.23 -20.26 6.35
CA LYS A 61 7.40 -20.26 7.81
C LYS A 61 6.26 -19.56 8.53
N ASN A 62 5.77 -18.46 7.97
CA ASN A 62 4.72 -17.66 8.58
C ASN A 62 3.98 -16.86 7.51
N LYS A 63 2.67 -17.05 7.43
CA LYS A 63 1.80 -16.38 6.47
C LYS A 63 1.35 -14.98 6.91
N THR A 64 1.70 -14.58 8.14
CA THR A 64 1.36 -13.27 8.67
C THR A 64 2.18 -12.19 7.97
N VAL A 65 1.51 -11.16 7.50
CA VAL A 65 2.11 -10.05 6.77
C VAL A 65 1.48 -8.73 7.21
N CYS A 66 2.19 -7.65 6.89
CA CYS A 66 1.65 -6.30 6.99
C CYS A 66 1.82 -5.63 5.62
N TYR A 67 0.73 -5.13 5.06
CA TYR A 67 0.77 -4.42 3.79
C TYR A 67 0.43 -2.95 4.01
N THR A 68 1.31 -2.06 3.54
CA THR A 68 1.14 -0.62 3.71
C THR A 68 1.04 0.07 2.37
N ILE A 69 0.00 0.86 2.20
CA ILE A 69 -0.22 1.71 1.04
C ILE A 69 -0.10 3.15 1.50
N CYS A 70 0.69 3.95 0.81
CA CYS A 70 0.88 5.35 1.15
C CYS A 70 0.83 6.22 -0.10
N LYS A 71 0.10 7.33 -0.01
CA LYS A 71 0.09 8.38 -1.01
C LYS A 71 0.42 9.69 -0.33
N THR A 72 1.53 10.29 -0.71
CA THR A 72 1.94 11.56 -0.13
C THR A 72 1.34 12.73 -0.91
N ARG A 73 1.22 13.86 -0.23
CA ARG A 73 0.74 15.10 -0.86
C ARG A 73 1.64 15.50 -2.05
N TRP A 74 2.93 15.21 -1.95
CA TRP A 74 3.93 15.56 -2.97
C TRP A 74 3.76 14.79 -4.28
N GLU A 75 3.05 13.68 -4.24
CA GLU A 75 2.73 12.87 -5.43
C GLU A 75 1.48 13.35 -6.15
N THR A 76 0.75 14.30 -5.59
CA THR A 76 -0.47 14.83 -6.20
C THR A 76 -0.25 16.21 -6.78
N GLU A 77 -0.81 16.45 -7.96
CA GLU A 77 -0.73 17.74 -8.63
C GLU A 77 -1.36 18.84 -7.77
N GLY A 78 -0.65 19.95 -7.64
CA GLY A 78 -1.09 21.08 -6.84
C GLY A 78 -1.16 20.82 -5.33
N LEU A 79 -0.61 19.72 -4.87
CA LEU A 79 -0.58 19.32 -3.45
C LEU A 79 -1.97 19.32 -2.78
N LYS A 80 -2.99 19.01 -3.56
CA LYS A 80 -4.40 19.09 -3.14
C LYS A 80 -4.82 17.94 -2.23
N THR A 81 -4.30 16.75 -2.50
CA THR A 81 -4.65 15.55 -1.73
C THR A 81 -3.78 15.47 -0.47
N PRO A 82 -4.35 15.29 0.70
CA PRO A 82 -3.55 15.10 1.91
C PRO A 82 -2.78 13.79 1.86
N CYS A 83 -1.67 13.71 2.59
CA CYS A 83 -0.98 12.45 2.78
C CYS A 83 -1.95 11.44 3.40
N THR A 84 -2.05 10.28 2.78
CA THR A 84 -3.00 9.23 3.17
C THR A 84 -2.28 7.89 3.22
N SER A 85 -2.57 7.08 4.21
CA SER A 85 -1.99 5.76 4.33
C SER A 85 -3.00 4.74 4.83
N ALA A 86 -2.77 3.48 4.46
CA ALA A 86 -3.48 2.34 5.01
C ALA A 86 -2.44 1.32 5.45
N VAL A 87 -2.60 0.79 6.65
CA VAL A 87 -1.77 -0.29 7.20
C VAL A 87 -2.68 -1.48 7.43
N ILE A 88 -2.40 -2.57 6.76
CA ILE A 88 -3.28 -3.75 6.71
C ILE A 88 -2.50 -4.96 7.21
N GLU A 89 -2.94 -5.50 8.32
CA GLU A 89 -2.34 -6.70 8.92
C GLU A 89 -3.25 -7.90 8.69
N GLY A 90 -2.65 -9.03 8.37
CA GLY A 90 -3.40 -10.24 8.14
C GLY A 90 -2.53 -11.39 7.68
N LYS A 91 -3.15 -12.36 7.02
CA LYS A 91 -2.47 -13.54 6.49
C LYS A 91 -2.69 -13.65 4.99
N LEU A 92 -1.65 -14.05 4.28
CA LEU A 92 -1.76 -14.35 2.86
C LEU A 92 -2.28 -15.78 2.67
N GLU A 93 -3.35 -15.91 1.92
CA GLU A 93 -3.97 -17.19 1.57
C GLU A 93 -3.96 -17.35 0.05
N ALA A 94 -3.48 -18.48 -0.43
CA ALA A 94 -3.47 -18.76 -1.87
C ALA A 94 -4.91 -18.80 -2.43
N VAL A 95 -5.13 -18.14 -3.54
CA VAL A 95 -6.42 -18.12 -4.22
C VAL A 95 -6.50 -19.37 -5.10
N LYS A 96 -7.49 -20.22 -4.84
CA LYS A 96 -7.71 -21.45 -5.61
C LYS A 96 -8.43 -21.19 -6.92
N ASP A 97 -9.44 -20.34 -6.91
CA ASP A 97 -10.24 -19.99 -8.09
C ASP A 97 -10.10 -18.50 -8.42
N LYS A 98 -9.25 -18.21 -9.40
CA LYS A 98 -8.99 -16.85 -9.87
C LYS A 98 -10.17 -16.23 -10.60
N SER A 99 -11.07 -17.04 -11.13
CA SER A 99 -12.23 -16.55 -11.88
C SER A 99 -13.21 -15.74 -11.03
N VAL A 100 -13.26 -16.01 -9.71
CA VAL A 100 -14.05 -15.26 -8.75
C VAL A 100 -13.73 -13.76 -8.81
N TYR A 101 -12.48 -13.43 -9.13
CA TYR A 101 -12.00 -12.03 -9.22
C TYR A 101 -11.92 -11.52 -10.65
N GLY A 102 -12.47 -12.25 -11.62
CA GLY A 102 -12.44 -11.87 -13.03
C GLY A 102 -11.04 -11.91 -13.63
N LEU A 103 -10.15 -12.75 -13.10
CA LEU A 103 -8.77 -12.86 -13.54
C LEU A 103 -8.56 -14.14 -14.35
N GLY A 104 -7.93 -14.01 -15.52
CA GLY A 104 -7.61 -15.14 -16.39
C GLY A 104 -6.35 -15.87 -15.96
N ALA A 105 -6.30 -17.18 -16.19
CA ALA A 105 -5.19 -18.06 -15.77
C ALA A 105 -3.83 -17.67 -16.39
N LYS A 106 -3.82 -17.18 -17.63
CA LYS A 106 -2.58 -16.87 -18.37
C LYS A 106 -1.75 -15.72 -17.79
N LYS A 107 -2.37 -14.81 -17.01
CA LYS A 107 -1.66 -13.65 -16.45
C LYS A 107 -0.77 -13.98 -15.26
N PHE A 108 -0.87 -15.18 -14.72
CA PHE A 108 -0.21 -15.57 -13.47
C PHE A 108 0.68 -16.80 -13.63
N GLU A 109 1.22 -16.99 -14.83
CA GLU A 109 2.16 -18.07 -15.09
C GLU A 109 3.44 -17.88 -14.24
N ASN A 110 3.87 -18.92 -13.54
CA ASN A 110 5.00 -18.91 -12.58
C ASN A 110 4.80 -17.99 -11.38
N MET A 111 3.57 -17.61 -11.12
CA MET A 111 3.21 -16.76 -9.98
C MET A 111 1.99 -17.34 -9.27
N THR A 112 1.90 -17.11 -7.99
CA THR A 112 0.72 -17.46 -7.20
C THR A 112 -0.01 -16.21 -6.76
N LEU A 113 -1.32 -16.22 -6.95
CA LEU A 113 -2.20 -15.15 -6.48
C LEU A 113 -2.61 -15.44 -5.04
N TYR A 114 -2.41 -14.46 -4.18
CA TYR A 114 -2.81 -14.53 -2.77
C TYR A 114 -3.88 -13.49 -2.48
N LYS A 115 -4.81 -13.83 -1.62
CA LYS A 115 -5.69 -12.85 -0.99
C LYS A 115 -5.15 -12.51 0.39
N LEU A 116 -5.27 -11.25 0.79
CA LEU A 116 -4.94 -10.81 2.13
C LEU A 116 -6.19 -10.96 3.01
N ALA A 117 -6.17 -11.98 3.87
CA ALA A 117 -7.20 -12.17 4.89
C ALA A 117 -6.94 -11.18 6.02
N ILE A 118 -7.72 -10.10 6.05
CA ILE A 118 -7.49 -8.95 6.92
C ILE A 118 -7.87 -9.26 8.36
N ALA A 119 -6.91 -9.14 9.28
CA ALA A 119 -7.15 -9.22 10.72
C ALA A 119 -7.40 -7.83 11.30
N GLU A 120 -6.60 -6.84 10.87
CA GLU A 120 -6.71 -5.46 11.34
C GLU A 120 -6.33 -4.51 10.21
N MET A 121 -7.06 -3.39 10.12
CA MET A 121 -6.74 -2.35 9.14
C MET A 121 -6.97 -0.96 9.74
N GLY A 122 -5.95 -0.11 9.63
CA GLY A 122 -6.02 1.29 9.97
C GLY A 122 -5.74 2.14 8.74
N ALA A 123 -6.59 3.12 8.47
CA ALA A 123 -6.38 4.06 7.37
C ALA A 123 -6.62 5.49 7.86
N ARG A 124 -5.66 6.36 7.55
CA ARG A 124 -5.67 7.74 8.03
C ARG A 124 -5.22 8.72 6.97
N LYS A 125 -5.70 9.94 7.05
CA LYS A 125 -5.25 11.07 6.26
C LYS A 125 -4.74 12.19 7.17
N CYS A 126 -3.71 12.91 6.71
CA CYS A 126 -3.18 14.06 7.41
C CYS A 126 -4.14 15.24 7.27
N ILE A 127 -4.48 15.89 8.38
CA ILE A 127 -5.40 17.03 8.39
C ILE A 127 -4.67 18.37 8.46
N ARG A 128 -3.34 18.37 8.59
CA ARG A 128 -2.56 19.59 8.74
C ARG A 128 -2.18 20.23 7.41
N LYS A 129 -2.33 21.53 7.36
CA LYS A 129 -1.88 22.40 6.27
C LYS A 129 -1.27 23.68 6.89
N PRO A 130 -0.04 24.09 6.51
CA PRO A 130 0.88 23.38 5.62
C PRO A 130 1.50 22.15 6.28
N CYS A 131 2.20 21.33 5.47
CA CYS A 131 2.93 20.19 5.99
C CYS A 131 4.20 20.63 6.71
N GLU A 132 4.18 20.58 8.04
CA GLU A 132 5.28 21.10 8.87
C GLU A 132 6.58 20.30 8.73
N LEU A 133 6.49 19.00 8.36
CA LEU A 133 7.66 18.15 8.21
C LEU A 133 8.57 18.56 7.06
N PHE A 134 8.01 19.17 6.02
CA PHE A 134 8.73 19.52 4.80
C PHE A 134 8.82 21.02 4.56
N ALA A 135 8.24 21.83 5.45
CA ALA A 135 8.36 23.27 5.40
C ALA A 135 9.61 23.69 6.17
N ASN A 136 10.50 24.41 5.52
CA ASN A 136 11.63 25.06 6.20
C ASN A 136 11.25 26.50 6.58
N LYS A 137 12.08 27.14 7.39
CA LYS A 137 11.85 28.53 7.87
C LYS A 137 11.74 29.55 6.76
N SER A 138 12.27 29.26 5.58
CA SER A 138 12.19 30.17 4.42
C SER A 138 10.97 29.88 3.54
N GLY A 139 10.14 28.92 3.92
CA GLY A 139 9.00 28.48 3.10
C GLY A 139 9.40 27.81 1.80
N ALA A 140 10.70 27.68 1.53
CA ALA A 140 11.18 26.98 0.36
C ALA A 140 10.98 25.48 0.55
N THR A 141 10.07 24.93 -0.20
CA THR A 141 9.89 23.48 -0.27
C THR A 141 10.85 22.92 -1.31
N VAL A 142 11.08 21.61 -1.28
CA VAL A 142 11.87 20.91 -2.28
C VAL A 142 11.41 21.24 -3.70
N LYS A 143 10.13 21.56 -3.87
CA LYS A 143 9.54 21.98 -5.14
C LYS A 143 10.11 23.29 -5.70
N ALA A 144 10.43 24.26 -4.83
CA ALA A 144 10.98 25.53 -5.27
C ALA A 144 12.37 25.38 -5.90
N ARG A 145 13.14 24.39 -5.46
CA ARG A 145 14.47 24.10 -6.00
C ARG A 145 14.42 23.47 -7.39
N GLY A 146 13.39 22.73 -7.71
CA GLY A 146 13.23 22.10 -9.01
C GLY A 146 12.86 23.08 -10.15
N LYS A 147 12.27 24.22 -9.82
CA LYS A 147 11.85 25.22 -10.81
C LYS A 147 12.97 26.10 -11.37
N LYS A 148 14.13 26.08 -10.74
CA LYS A 148 15.27 26.91 -11.20
C LYS A 148 16.07 26.27 -12.34
N LYS A 149 15.63 25.14 -12.84
CA LYS A 149 16.29 24.44 -13.97
C LYS A 149 15.49 24.47 -15.25
N GLY A 150 14.60 25.41 -15.37
CA GLY A 150 13.89 25.67 -16.63
C GLY A 150 14.76 26.35 -17.64
#